data_220933dd974fcdf03ef73775af17616d
#
_entry.id   220933dd974fcdf03ef73775af17616d
#
_cell.length_a   1.000
_cell.length_b   1.000
_cell.length_c   1.000
_cell.angle_alpha   90.00
_cell.angle_beta   90.00
_cell.angle_gamma   90.00
#
_symmetry.space_group_name_H-M   'P 1'
#
loop_
_entity.id
_entity.type
_entity.pdbx_description
1 polymer ?
#
loop_
_entity_poly.entity_id
_entity_poly.type
_entity_poly.pdbx_seq_one_letter_code
_entity_poly.pdbx_strand_id
1 'polypeptide(L)'
;MCGIAGIYNYKTNNIVTKQQLEAMCSVIKYRGPDGHGYYYDKNLAFGHRRLTIIDTNERSNQPMQSSDGQTTICYNGEVYNYLELKEGLLSDNVQFNTTSDTEVILQLYKQKGIDFISQLNGMFALAIWDNESKTFLLVRDRLGIKPLFYTFTKDGIAFSSEIKSLLTLEDVNAEVNESLIDSYMSVGYCPTNKTLFNNIFKLEPGHYLTIKDNKYVIEKYWDMVFDKSIDQGESYYVNKTKELFEDAVKLQLRSDVPLGVFLSGGIDSSAVVAMMKKLGVKDIKTFSVAWDYGKEFNETEYARKVSKQFSTDHTEYFMSAEDFKNFLPEYIRHMDEPVTEAAAISLYYLAKKTKESVTVVLSGEGADEVFGGYPIYKYMHVVNQYKKVPQIIRRFLLNPILRLFGNKWAKYADLSEKEIDESYLGVSFYENSQKNRLYSQKFKNTTNQHSVENKIKSYYDYTKNEDLQTKMQYLDVKTWLVDDLLIKADRMSMAASLELRVPFLDHRFLDFSAKMPSKYRFKNYQNKFILKKAMEEFLPDEILYRKKLGFPTPLARMFQTELFDYVKDIIDSNTMYERGYFNPDEVKKILFEHKNKEQDHHRVLWQLLVLELWHREFID
;
A
#
# COMPACT_ATOMS: atom_id res chain seq x y z
N MET A 1 -9.30 -5.02 12.20
CA MET A 1 -7.91 -4.47 12.32
C MET A 1 -7.86 -3.43 13.39
N CYS A 2 -6.63 -3.11 13.89
CA CYS A 2 -6.46 -2.38 15.13
C CYS A 2 -5.56 -1.15 14.94
N GLY A 3 -5.35 -0.37 15.99
CA GLY A 3 -4.29 0.62 16.11
C GLY A 3 -3.37 0.24 17.27
N ILE A 4 -2.07 0.26 17.03
CA ILE A 4 -1.05 0.03 18.04
C ILE A 4 -0.19 1.26 18.24
N ALA A 5 0.24 1.48 19.48
CA ALA A 5 1.21 2.51 19.84
C ALA A 5 2.03 2.06 21.06
N GLY A 6 3.24 2.56 21.21
CA GLY A 6 4.04 2.25 22.37
C GLY A 6 5.32 3.07 22.48
N ILE A 7 5.88 3.04 23.67
CA ILE A 7 7.11 3.77 24.03
C ILE A 7 8.00 2.81 24.83
N TYR A 8 9.30 2.82 24.55
CA TYR A 8 10.31 2.12 25.32
C TYR A 8 11.52 3.01 25.58
N ASN A 9 11.65 3.50 26.83
CA ASN A 9 12.69 4.42 27.30
C ASN A 9 13.95 3.63 27.73
N TYR A 10 14.53 2.87 26.82
CA TYR A 10 15.63 1.94 27.12
C TYR A 10 16.96 2.65 27.43
N LYS A 11 17.15 3.91 27.03
CA LYS A 11 18.40 4.65 27.26
C LYS A 11 18.48 5.27 28.68
N THR A 12 17.35 5.76 29.18
CA THR A 12 17.30 6.51 30.45
C THR A 12 16.58 5.76 31.56
N ASN A 13 15.76 4.76 31.21
CA ASN A 13 14.82 4.08 32.13
C ASN A 13 13.75 5.02 32.76
N ASN A 14 13.51 6.18 32.19
CA ASN A 14 12.44 7.08 32.60
C ASN A 14 11.07 6.38 32.48
N ILE A 15 10.20 6.62 33.45
CA ILE A 15 8.85 6.05 33.42
C ILE A 15 8.05 6.63 32.27
N VAL A 16 7.36 5.76 31.51
CA VAL A 16 6.38 6.18 30.51
C VAL A 16 5.09 6.60 31.22
N THR A 17 4.65 7.83 30.99
CA THR A 17 3.44 8.36 31.63
C THR A 17 2.17 7.86 30.94
N LYS A 18 1.09 7.74 31.72
CA LYS A 18 -0.24 7.40 31.19
C LYS A 18 -0.70 8.42 30.14
N GLN A 19 -0.45 9.70 30.40
CA GLN A 19 -0.83 10.79 29.50
C GLN A 19 -0.21 10.66 28.10
N GLN A 20 1.09 10.31 28.02
CA GLN A 20 1.78 10.10 26.73
C GLN A 20 1.12 8.99 25.92
N LEU A 21 0.93 7.81 26.51
CA LEU A 21 0.38 6.67 25.80
C LEU A 21 -1.10 6.86 25.41
N GLU A 22 -1.90 7.45 26.30
CA GLU A 22 -3.32 7.75 26.00
C GLU A 22 -3.45 8.79 24.89
N ALA A 23 -2.60 9.82 24.86
CA ALA A 23 -2.57 10.79 23.76
C ALA A 23 -2.28 10.10 22.42
N MET A 24 -1.24 9.25 22.36
CA MET A 24 -0.91 8.45 21.16
C MET A 24 -2.08 7.59 20.69
N CYS A 25 -2.77 6.92 21.60
CA CYS A 25 -3.88 6.03 21.26
C CYS A 25 -5.16 6.79 20.90
N SER A 26 -5.38 7.99 21.46
CA SER A 26 -6.63 8.75 21.23
C SER A 26 -6.78 9.22 19.81
N VAL A 27 -5.71 9.64 19.16
CA VAL A 27 -5.72 10.18 17.78
C VAL A 27 -5.92 9.10 16.72
N ILE A 28 -5.71 7.81 17.09
CA ILE A 28 -5.95 6.65 16.22
C ILE A 28 -7.16 5.80 16.65
N LYS A 29 -8.06 6.35 17.48
CA LYS A 29 -9.22 5.61 18.03
C LYS A 29 -10.16 5.03 16.97
N TYR A 30 -10.27 5.69 15.81
CA TYR A 30 -11.12 5.24 14.70
C TYR A 30 -10.63 3.94 14.05
N ARG A 31 -9.35 3.58 14.19
CA ARG A 31 -8.84 2.28 13.73
C ARG A 31 -9.47 1.12 14.48
N GLY A 32 -9.78 1.30 15.74
CA GLY A 32 -10.39 0.28 16.59
C GLY A 32 -11.36 0.88 17.59
N PRO A 33 -12.62 1.10 17.16
CA PRO A 33 -13.63 1.74 18.01
C PRO A 33 -14.24 0.80 19.08
N ASP A 34 -14.05 -0.53 18.93
CA ASP A 34 -14.77 -1.52 19.75
C ASP A 34 -14.14 -1.73 21.13
N GLY A 35 -12.87 -1.37 21.30
CA GLY A 35 -12.19 -1.51 22.57
C GLY A 35 -10.82 -0.85 22.62
N HIS A 36 -10.25 -0.79 23.80
CA HIS A 36 -8.89 -0.32 24.02
C HIS A 36 -8.26 -1.02 25.22
N GLY A 37 -6.93 -1.03 25.27
CA GLY A 37 -6.16 -1.53 26.40
C GLY A 37 -4.78 -0.91 26.47
N TYR A 38 -4.22 -0.96 27.66
CA TYR A 38 -2.92 -0.39 27.96
C TYR A 38 -2.12 -1.36 28.86
N TYR A 39 -0.83 -1.45 28.58
CA TYR A 39 0.14 -2.16 29.40
C TYR A 39 1.27 -1.21 29.79
N TYR A 40 1.69 -1.25 31.04
CA TYR A 40 2.77 -0.43 31.58
C TYR A 40 3.75 -1.32 32.36
N ASP A 41 5.03 -1.21 32.05
CA ASP A 41 6.13 -1.83 32.76
C ASP A 41 7.28 -0.82 32.91
N LYS A 42 7.27 -0.02 33.98
CA LYS A 42 8.30 1.00 34.27
C LYS A 42 8.55 1.93 33.06
N ASN A 43 9.60 1.64 32.31
CA ASN A 43 10.06 2.43 31.17
C ASN A 43 9.52 1.95 29.83
N LEU A 44 8.55 1.02 29.83
CA LEU A 44 7.89 0.53 28.61
C LEU A 44 6.36 0.62 28.76
N ALA A 45 5.70 1.01 27.68
CA ALA A 45 4.25 0.97 27.62
C ALA A 45 3.74 0.63 26.23
N PHE A 46 2.68 -0.19 26.17
CA PHE A 46 1.94 -0.53 24.95
C PHE A 46 0.48 -0.10 25.06
N GLY A 47 -0.06 0.45 23.98
CA GLY A 47 -1.46 0.83 23.85
C GLY A 47 -2.07 0.22 22.59
N HIS A 48 -3.32 -0.18 22.72
CA HIS A 48 -4.08 -0.85 21.66
C HIS A 48 -5.46 -0.23 21.47
N ARG A 49 -5.89 -0.12 20.22
CA ARG A 49 -7.26 0.21 19.80
C ARG A 49 -7.81 -0.96 19.01
N ARG A 50 -8.89 -1.58 19.46
CA ARG A 50 -9.41 -2.85 18.93
C ARG A 50 -10.55 -2.63 17.95
N LEU A 51 -10.43 -3.17 16.74
CA LEU A 51 -11.56 -3.52 15.88
C LEU A 51 -11.72 -5.04 15.98
N THR A 52 -12.87 -5.48 16.43
CA THR A 52 -13.15 -6.87 16.79
C THR A 52 -13.50 -7.69 15.56
N ILE A 53 -12.67 -8.68 15.20
CA ILE A 53 -12.85 -9.53 14.01
C ILE A 53 -12.84 -11.01 14.39
N ILE A 54 -11.79 -11.48 15.07
CA ILE A 54 -11.63 -12.85 15.57
C ILE A 54 -11.72 -12.83 17.10
N ASP A 55 -12.43 -13.79 17.67
CA ASP A 55 -12.77 -13.89 19.08
C ASP A 55 -13.32 -12.57 19.67
N THR A 56 -14.62 -12.33 19.45
CA THR A 56 -15.28 -11.07 19.81
C THR A 56 -15.36 -10.80 21.32
N ASN A 57 -14.85 -11.70 22.17
CA ASN A 57 -14.88 -11.55 23.62
C ASN A 57 -13.76 -10.62 24.14
N GLU A 58 -14.00 -10.04 25.32
CA GLU A 58 -13.04 -9.16 26.01
C GLU A 58 -11.74 -9.90 26.42
N ARG A 59 -11.79 -11.22 26.61
CA ARG A 59 -10.59 -12.04 26.93
C ARG A 59 -9.50 -11.95 25.87
N SER A 60 -9.86 -11.56 24.64
CA SER A 60 -8.94 -11.35 23.53
C SER A 60 -8.51 -9.90 23.35
N ASN A 61 -8.79 -9.03 24.35
CA ASN A 61 -8.30 -7.67 24.36
C ASN A 61 -6.77 -7.62 24.45
N GLN A 62 -6.21 -6.58 23.88
CA GLN A 62 -4.77 -6.34 23.83
C GLN A 62 -4.43 -5.00 24.53
N PRO A 63 -3.19 -4.81 25.01
CA PRO A 63 -2.04 -5.76 24.93
C PRO A 63 -2.33 -7.06 25.70
N MET A 64 -1.95 -8.21 25.11
CA MET A 64 -2.18 -9.52 25.68
C MET A 64 -0.91 -10.04 26.36
N GLN A 65 -1.06 -10.56 27.58
CA GLN A 65 0.04 -11.17 28.32
C GLN A 65 -0.02 -12.70 28.28
N SER A 66 1.15 -13.33 28.27
CA SER A 66 1.25 -14.77 28.49
C SER A 66 0.78 -15.14 29.90
N SER A 67 0.39 -16.39 30.10
CA SER A 67 -0.12 -16.89 31.40
C SER A 67 0.86 -16.71 32.57
N ASP A 68 2.16 -16.71 32.31
CA ASP A 68 3.22 -16.44 33.28
C ASP A 68 3.56 -14.94 33.44
N GLY A 69 2.91 -14.06 32.66
CA GLY A 69 3.12 -12.61 32.67
C GLY A 69 4.48 -12.15 32.14
N GLN A 70 5.30 -13.05 31.55
CA GLN A 70 6.65 -12.69 31.11
C GLN A 70 6.69 -12.11 29.72
N THR A 71 5.71 -12.43 28.87
CA THR A 71 5.66 -11.93 27.49
C THR A 71 4.37 -11.16 27.24
N THR A 72 4.50 -9.97 26.65
CA THR A 72 3.36 -9.12 26.30
C THR A 72 3.39 -8.80 24.81
N ILE A 73 2.26 -8.97 24.12
CA ILE A 73 2.09 -8.63 22.69
C ILE A 73 1.08 -7.51 22.49
N CYS A 74 1.40 -6.61 21.56
CA CYS A 74 0.49 -5.62 20.99
C CYS A 74 0.51 -5.76 19.47
N TYR A 75 -0.65 -6.04 18.85
CA TYR A 75 -0.72 -6.54 17.49
C TYR A 75 -1.85 -5.88 16.69
N ASN A 76 -1.56 -5.45 15.47
CA ASN A 76 -2.50 -4.97 14.47
C ASN A 76 -2.38 -5.84 13.24
N GLY A 77 -3.37 -6.68 12.97
CA GLY A 77 -3.34 -7.57 11.80
C GLY A 77 -4.29 -8.74 11.88
N GLU A 78 -4.06 -9.70 10.97
CA GLU A 78 -4.69 -11.02 10.91
C GLU A 78 -3.65 -12.05 10.46
N VAL A 79 -3.44 -13.08 11.26
CA VAL A 79 -2.64 -14.25 10.89
C VAL A 79 -3.59 -15.37 10.46
N TYR A 80 -3.78 -15.48 9.16
CA TYR A 80 -4.80 -16.32 8.54
C TYR A 80 -4.65 -17.83 8.82
N ASN A 81 -3.40 -18.29 8.97
CA ASN A 81 -3.09 -19.71 9.28
C ASN A 81 -3.05 -20.03 10.78
N TYR A 82 -3.68 -19.18 11.62
CA TYR A 82 -3.61 -19.35 13.08
C TYR A 82 -4.21 -20.67 13.57
N LEU A 83 -5.21 -21.23 12.88
CA LEU A 83 -5.82 -22.50 13.27
C LEU A 83 -4.83 -23.67 13.12
N GLU A 84 -4.13 -23.73 12.00
CA GLU A 84 -3.12 -24.74 11.70
C GLU A 84 -1.92 -24.62 12.68
N LEU A 85 -1.50 -23.40 12.99
CA LEU A 85 -0.45 -23.14 13.98
C LEU A 85 -0.90 -23.55 15.38
N LYS A 86 -2.15 -23.26 15.73
CA LYS A 86 -2.75 -23.66 17.02
C LYS A 86 -2.80 -25.18 17.19
N GLU A 87 -3.19 -25.92 16.14
CA GLU A 87 -3.18 -27.38 16.18
C GLU A 87 -1.79 -27.94 16.45
N GLY A 88 -0.74 -27.37 15.84
CA GLY A 88 0.64 -27.74 16.13
C GLY A 88 1.02 -27.48 17.60
N LEU A 89 0.70 -26.32 18.12
CA LEU A 89 0.98 -25.95 19.52
C LEU A 89 0.20 -26.79 20.53
N LEU A 90 -1.06 -27.15 20.24
CA LEU A 90 -1.86 -28.06 21.06
C LEU A 90 -1.22 -29.46 21.14
N SER A 91 -0.64 -29.95 20.03
CA SER A 91 0.09 -31.22 20.01
C SER A 91 1.34 -31.20 20.89
N ASP A 92 1.90 -30.01 21.12
CA ASP A 92 3.01 -29.77 22.06
C ASP A 92 2.53 -29.46 23.50
N ASN A 93 1.26 -29.72 23.82
CA ASN A 93 0.60 -29.51 25.11
C ASN A 93 0.49 -28.04 25.55
N VAL A 94 0.55 -27.08 24.63
CA VAL A 94 0.31 -25.65 24.93
C VAL A 94 -1.17 -25.44 25.22
N GLN A 95 -1.49 -24.73 26.29
CA GLN A 95 -2.86 -24.38 26.67
C GLN A 95 -3.25 -23.01 26.11
N PHE A 96 -4.53 -22.86 25.73
CA PHE A 96 -5.08 -21.61 25.22
C PHE A 96 -6.29 -21.16 26.04
N ASN A 97 -6.38 -19.86 26.31
CA ASN A 97 -7.50 -19.22 27.00
C ASN A 97 -8.50 -18.58 26.02
N THR A 98 -8.06 -18.33 24.77
CA THR A 98 -8.82 -17.63 23.75
C THR A 98 -8.90 -18.43 22.45
N THR A 99 -9.71 -17.97 21.51
CA THR A 99 -9.72 -18.45 20.14
C THR A 99 -9.03 -17.47 19.16
N SER A 100 -8.40 -16.42 19.70
CA SER A 100 -7.73 -15.37 18.94
C SER A 100 -6.43 -15.84 18.33
N ASP A 101 -6.13 -15.34 17.14
CA ASP A 101 -4.83 -15.46 16.48
C ASP A 101 -3.71 -14.79 17.29
N THR A 102 -4.02 -13.72 18.04
CA THR A 102 -3.07 -13.00 18.92
C THR A 102 -2.43 -13.95 19.95
N GLU A 103 -3.23 -14.80 20.62
CA GLU A 103 -2.69 -15.76 21.58
C GLU A 103 -1.82 -16.82 20.89
N VAL A 104 -2.20 -17.23 19.67
CA VAL A 104 -1.39 -18.18 18.87
C VAL A 104 -0.02 -17.59 18.55
N ILE A 105 0.04 -16.33 18.13
CA ILE A 105 1.30 -15.62 17.88
C ILE A 105 2.16 -15.56 19.16
N LEU A 106 1.55 -15.20 20.27
CA LEU A 106 2.23 -15.09 21.57
C LEU A 106 2.83 -16.42 22.02
N GLN A 107 2.07 -17.51 21.94
CA GLN A 107 2.56 -18.85 22.29
C GLN A 107 3.63 -19.35 21.32
N LEU A 108 3.48 -19.04 20.03
CA LEU A 108 4.48 -19.40 19.02
C LEU A 108 5.82 -18.67 19.26
N TYR A 109 5.78 -17.38 19.62
CA TYR A 109 6.98 -16.64 20.02
C TYR A 109 7.65 -17.27 21.24
N LYS A 110 6.90 -17.65 22.27
CA LYS A 110 7.45 -18.32 23.46
C LYS A 110 8.14 -19.63 23.13
N GLN A 111 7.63 -20.37 22.16
CA GLN A 111 8.18 -21.67 21.78
C GLN A 111 9.39 -21.56 20.84
N LYS A 112 9.36 -20.62 19.89
CA LYS A 112 10.30 -20.53 18.76
C LYS A 112 11.25 -19.31 18.80
N GLY A 113 11.07 -18.40 19.75
CA GLY A 113 11.76 -17.11 19.70
C GLY A 113 11.46 -16.39 18.39
N ILE A 114 12.47 -15.71 17.83
CA ILE A 114 12.32 -14.89 16.62
C ILE A 114 11.90 -15.69 15.36
N ASP A 115 12.18 -16.99 15.32
CA ASP A 115 11.88 -17.84 14.17
C ASP A 115 10.37 -18.03 13.92
N PHE A 116 9.53 -17.64 14.91
CA PHE A 116 8.08 -17.67 14.79
C PHE A 116 7.57 -16.88 13.56
N ILE A 117 8.25 -15.78 13.21
CA ILE A 117 7.83 -14.86 12.14
C ILE A 117 7.74 -15.59 10.80
N SER A 118 8.64 -16.53 10.55
CA SER A 118 8.70 -17.28 9.29
C SER A 118 7.46 -18.15 9.05
N GLN A 119 6.77 -18.58 10.12
CA GLN A 119 5.61 -19.47 10.08
C GLN A 119 4.28 -18.72 9.87
N LEU A 120 4.26 -17.39 10.08
CA LEU A 120 3.04 -16.61 9.95
C LEU A 120 2.66 -16.41 8.49
N ASN A 121 1.42 -16.72 8.13
CA ASN A 121 0.78 -16.29 6.89
C ASN A 121 -0.32 -15.29 7.23
N GLY A 122 -0.07 -14.01 6.93
CA GLY A 122 -0.98 -12.95 7.31
C GLY A 122 -0.47 -11.56 6.96
N MET A 123 -1.23 -10.58 7.38
CA MET A 123 -0.93 -9.15 7.32
C MET A 123 -0.80 -8.62 8.75
N PHE A 124 0.34 -8.05 9.12
CA PHE A 124 0.56 -7.68 10.51
C PHE A 124 1.63 -6.61 10.74
N ALA A 125 1.40 -5.85 11.80
CA ALA A 125 2.39 -5.08 12.52
C ALA A 125 2.25 -5.42 14.01
N LEU A 126 3.33 -5.79 14.68
CA LEU A 126 3.28 -6.18 16.08
C LEU A 126 4.47 -5.68 16.89
N ALA A 127 4.24 -5.54 18.19
CA ALA A 127 5.27 -5.31 19.20
C ALA A 127 5.20 -6.41 20.25
N ILE A 128 6.36 -6.93 20.65
CA ILE A 128 6.49 -7.89 21.75
C ILE A 128 7.48 -7.34 22.77
N TRP A 129 7.12 -7.45 24.04
CA TRP A 129 8.01 -7.29 25.16
C TRP A 129 8.21 -8.64 25.86
N ASP A 130 9.43 -9.09 25.88
CA ASP A 130 9.86 -10.27 26.60
C ASP A 130 10.63 -9.82 27.86
N ASN A 131 9.97 -9.91 29.00
CA ASN A 131 10.51 -9.45 30.27
C ASN A 131 11.61 -10.39 30.82
N GLU A 132 11.60 -11.67 30.43
CA GLU A 132 12.63 -12.63 30.86
C GLU A 132 13.96 -12.35 30.15
N SER A 133 13.94 -12.24 28.83
CA SER A 133 15.13 -11.94 28.03
C SER A 133 15.46 -10.45 27.92
N LYS A 134 14.60 -9.56 28.44
CA LYS A 134 14.65 -8.09 28.30
C LYS A 134 14.76 -7.65 26.84
N THR A 135 14.02 -8.31 25.97
CA THR A 135 14.01 -8.06 24.54
C THR A 135 12.73 -7.34 24.13
N PHE A 136 12.89 -6.21 23.48
CA PHE A 136 11.82 -5.52 22.78
C PHE A 136 11.90 -5.85 21.30
N LEU A 137 10.76 -6.16 20.67
CA LEU A 137 10.66 -6.56 19.28
C LEU A 137 9.54 -5.80 18.57
N LEU A 138 9.83 -5.23 17.39
CA LEU A 138 8.84 -4.76 16.41
C LEU A 138 8.94 -5.60 15.15
N VAL A 139 7.81 -6.01 14.58
CA VAL A 139 7.79 -6.77 13.32
C VAL A 139 6.77 -6.17 12.37
N ARG A 140 7.12 -6.06 11.09
CA ARG A 140 6.20 -5.71 10.00
C ARG A 140 6.09 -6.86 9.03
N ASP A 141 4.88 -7.15 8.52
CA ASP A 141 4.64 -8.25 7.59
C ASP A 141 5.47 -8.15 6.31
N ARG A 142 5.53 -9.27 5.56
CA ARG A 142 6.40 -9.44 4.38
C ARG A 142 6.23 -8.39 3.31
N LEU A 143 5.01 -7.87 3.12
CA LEU A 143 4.66 -6.90 2.07
C LEU A 143 4.35 -5.50 2.62
N GLY A 144 4.37 -5.34 3.95
CA GLY A 144 4.02 -4.08 4.59
C GLY A 144 2.55 -3.71 4.44
N ILE A 145 1.65 -4.72 4.38
CA ILE A 145 0.20 -4.51 4.30
C ILE A 145 -0.28 -3.71 5.51
N LYS A 146 0.31 -3.99 6.69
CA LYS A 146 0.04 -3.17 7.87
C LYS A 146 1.15 -2.13 8.08
N PRO A 147 0.78 -0.86 8.32
CA PRO A 147 1.75 0.19 8.57
C PRO A 147 2.38 0.05 9.95
N LEU A 148 3.67 0.38 10.04
CA LEU A 148 4.41 0.49 11.29
C LEU A 148 5.47 1.58 11.18
N PHE A 149 5.29 2.63 11.98
CA PHE A 149 6.18 3.79 12.06
C PHE A 149 6.88 3.81 13.41
N TYR A 150 8.10 4.35 13.42
CA TYR A 150 8.85 4.54 14.66
C TYR A 150 9.71 5.81 14.61
N THR A 151 10.07 6.28 15.80
CA THR A 151 11.00 7.40 15.98
C THR A 151 11.90 7.13 17.18
N PHE A 152 13.13 7.61 17.11
CA PHE A 152 14.02 7.62 18.26
C PHE A 152 13.83 8.92 19.04
N THR A 153 13.50 8.79 20.31
CA THR A 153 13.39 9.89 21.26
C THR A 153 14.69 10.05 22.04
N LYS A 154 14.79 11.13 22.83
CA LYS A 154 15.91 11.28 23.77
C LYS A 154 16.03 10.10 24.75
N ASP A 155 14.90 9.53 25.17
CA ASP A 155 14.82 8.47 26.17
C ASP A 155 14.90 7.06 25.57
N GLY A 156 14.55 6.89 24.29
CA GLY A 156 14.52 5.56 23.68
C GLY A 156 13.90 5.50 22.29
N ILE A 157 12.77 4.78 22.17
CA ILE A 157 12.01 4.60 20.92
C ILE A 157 10.51 4.73 21.20
N ALA A 158 9.78 5.32 20.25
CA ALA A 158 8.33 5.25 20.18
C ALA A 158 7.90 4.67 18.84
N PHE A 159 6.77 3.94 18.81
CA PHE A 159 6.22 3.35 17.59
C PHE A 159 4.70 3.50 17.53
N SER A 160 4.14 3.48 16.33
CA SER A 160 2.69 3.47 16.12
C SER A 160 2.30 2.98 14.73
N SER A 161 1.02 2.63 14.58
CA SER A 161 0.38 2.37 13.28
C SER A 161 0.31 3.63 12.41
N GLU A 162 0.34 4.83 13.00
CA GLU A 162 0.17 6.11 12.29
C GLU A 162 1.11 7.19 12.81
N ILE A 163 1.58 8.05 11.90
CA ILE A 163 2.56 9.12 12.22
C ILE A 163 1.97 10.14 13.20
N LYS A 164 0.70 10.56 13.00
CA LYS A 164 0.04 11.53 13.88
C LYS A 164 0.04 11.11 15.36
N SER A 165 0.10 9.80 15.63
CA SER A 165 0.23 9.26 16.98
C SER A 165 1.60 9.57 17.59
N LEU A 166 2.67 9.48 16.81
CA LEU A 166 4.02 9.84 17.25
C LEU A 166 4.14 11.35 17.47
N LEU A 167 3.48 12.16 16.64
CA LEU A 167 3.47 13.63 16.75
C LEU A 167 2.77 14.16 18.01
N THR A 168 2.08 13.31 18.78
CA THR A 168 1.53 13.71 20.10
C THR A 168 2.57 13.78 21.21
N LEU A 169 3.78 13.25 20.96
CA LEU A 169 4.87 13.27 21.93
C LEU A 169 5.62 14.60 21.89
N GLU A 170 5.88 15.21 23.05
CA GLU A 170 6.55 16.51 23.17
C GLU A 170 7.94 16.56 22.53
N ASP A 171 8.64 15.41 22.49
CA ASP A 171 9.99 15.30 21.91
C ASP A 171 9.98 15.02 20.39
N VAL A 172 8.81 14.94 19.74
CA VAL A 172 8.66 14.60 18.32
C VAL A 172 8.04 15.78 17.59
N ASN A 173 8.88 16.55 16.89
CA ASN A 173 8.44 17.73 16.16
C ASN A 173 7.94 17.38 14.76
N ALA A 174 6.92 18.09 14.30
CA ALA A 174 6.41 18.01 12.93
C ALA A 174 7.28 18.83 11.96
N GLU A 175 8.55 18.45 11.81
CA GLU A 175 9.49 19.13 10.92
C GLU A 175 9.54 18.46 9.55
N VAL A 176 9.51 19.27 8.47
CA VAL A 176 9.54 18.75 7.10
C VAL A 176 10.91 18.20 6.73
N ASN A 177 10.94 17.01 6.19
CA ASN A 177 12.11 16.44 5.54
C ASN A 177 12.18 16.89 4.07
N GLU A 178 12.68 18.11 3.85
CA GLU A 178 12.75 18.73 2.52
C GLU A 178 13.51 17.88 1.49
N SER A 179 14.43 16.99 1.96
CA SER A 179 15.19 16.12 1.06
C SER A 179 14.32 15.10 0.31
N LEU A 180 13.09 14.85 0.76
CA LEU A 180 12.14 13.92 0.15
C LEU A 180 11.06 14.60 -0.71
N ILE A 181 10.98 15.95 -0.73
CA ILE A 181 10.00 16.64 -1.58
C ILE A 181 10.22 16.33 -3.06
N ASP A 182 11.48 16.27 -3.53
CA ASP A 182 11.75 15.86 -4.92
C ASP A 182 11.33 14.39 -5.19
N SER A 183 11.52 13.50 -4.23
CA SER A 183 11.04 12.12 -4.34
C SER A 183 9.53 12.06 -4.47
N TYR A 184 8.81 12.78 -3.62
CA TYR A 184 7.36 12.92 -3.70
C TYR A 184 6.91 13.49 -5.05
N MET A 185 7.53 14.58 -5.51
CA MET A 185 7.20 15.18 -6.81
C MET A 185 7.56 14.28 -8.00
N SER A 186 8.45 13.31 -7.81
CA SER A 186 8.84 12.34 -8.85
C SER A 186 7.85 11.20 -9.02
N VAL A 187 7.38 10.62 -7.91
CA VAL A 187 6.56 9.39 -7.94
C VAL A 187 5.21 9.54 -7.25
N GLY A 188 4.95 10.63 -6.52
CA GLY A 188 3.68 10.89 -5.84
C GLY A 188 3.58 10.33 -4.43
N TYR A 189 4.67 9.75 -3.90
CA TYR A 189 4.80 9.19 -2.55
C TYR A 189 6.27 9.18 -2.13
N CYS A 190 6.60 8.71 -0.93
CA CYS A 190 7.98 8.60 -0.45
C CYS A 190 8.46 7.14 -0.47
N PRO A 191 9.18 6.68 -1.52
CA PRO A 191 9.58 5.27 -1.70
C PRO A 191 10.84 4.92 -0.89
N THR A 192 10.86 5.26 0.38
CA THR A 192 11.99 5.02 1.28
C THR A 192 11.51 4.60 2.67
N ASN A 193 12.45 4.18 3.52
CA ASN A 193 12.16 3.95 4.95
C ASN A 193 12.04 5.26 5.75
N LYS A 194 12.30 6.44 5.15
CA LYS A 194 12.07 7.75 5.75
C LYS A 194 10.69 8.27 5.37
N THR A 195 10.20 9.22 6.15
CA THR A 195 8.94 9.92 5.89
C THR A 195 9.20 11.39 5.56
N LEU A 196 8.17 12.12 5.10
CA LEU A 196 8.25 13.58 4.96
C LEU A 196 8.38 14.33 6.30
N PHE A 197 8.30 13.63 7.42
CA PHE A 197 8.67 14.19 8.72
C PHE A 197 10.11 13.81 9.08
N ASN A 198 10.89 14.77 9.57
CA ASN A 198 12.23 14.50 10.08
C ASN A 198 12.16 13.51 11.27
N ASN A 199 13.11 12.57 11.30
CA ASN A 199 13.28 11.61 12.39
C ASN A 199 12.12 10.61 12.61
N ILE A 200 11.14 10.56 11.70
CA ILE A 200 10.11 9.50 11.70
C ILE A 200 10.39 8.53 10.57
N PHE A 201 10.39 7.25 10.87
CA PHE A 201 10.79 6.17 9.97
C PHE A 201 9.67 5.14 9.80
N LYS A 202 9.63 4.49 8.63
CA LYS A 202 8.85 3.28 8.37
C LYS A 202 9.71 2.06 8.68
N LEU A 203 9.21 1.09 9.42
CA LEU A 203 9.84 -0.22 9.41
C LEU A 203 9.58 -0.87 8.04
N GLU A 204 10.64 -1.26 7.32
CA GLU A 204 10.50 -1.79 5.96
C GLU A 204 9.74 -3.13 5.94
N PRO A 205 8.99 -3.45 4.86
CA PRO A 205 8.33 -4.75 4.71
C PRO A 205 9.29 -5.92 4.85
N GLY A 206 8.87 -6.99 5.53
CA GLY A 206 9.71 -8.15 5.75
C GLY A 206 10.90 -7.92 6.69
N HIS A 207 10.80 -6.90 7.56
CA HIS A 207 11.84 -6.60 8.55
C HIS A 207 11.28 -6.65 9.97
N TYR A 208 12.19 -6.84 10.91
CA TYR A 208 11.95 -6.64 12.34
C TYR A 208 13.03 -5.75 12.95
N LEU A 209 12.67 -5.09 14.06
CA LEU A 209 13.58 -4.31 14.89
C LEU A 209 13.60 -4.92 16.29
N THR A 210 14.80 -5.25 16.78
CA THR A 210 15.00 -5.69 18.17
C THR A 210 15.76 -4.65 18.95
N ILE A 211 15.43 -4.52 20.26
CA ILE A 211 16.24 -3.79 21.23
C ILE A 211 16.56 -4.73 22.37
N LYS A 212 17.85 -4.94 22.62
CA LYS A 212 18.38 -5.73 23.71
C LYS A 212 19.71 -5.11 24.18
N ASP A 213 19.98 -5.10 25.48
CA ASP A 213 21.20 -4.52 26.05
C ASP A 213 21.47 -3.09 25.56
N ASN A 214 20.42 -2.27 25.49
CA ASN A 214 20.44 -0.87 25.01
C ASN A 214 20.93 -0.67 23.58
N LYS A 215 20.94 -1.73 22.76
CA LYS A 215 21.30 -1.68 21.35
C LYS A 215 20.11 -2.10 20.50
N TYR A 216 19.91 -1.40 19.38
CA TYR A 216 18.91 -1.83 18.40
C TYR A 216 19.58 -2.43 17.16
N VAL A 217 18.89 -3.39 16.56
CA VAL A 217 19.23 -4.00 15.27
C VAL A 217 17.96 -4.07 14.43
N ILE A 218 18.08 -3.78 13.13
CA ILE A 218 17.02 -3.98 12.15
C ILE A 218 17.47 -5.06 11.19
N GLU A 219 16.68 -6.11 11.03
CA GLU A 219 17.03 -7.27 10.20
C GLU A 219 15.89 -7.62 9.26
N LYS A 220 16.27 -8.07 8.07
CA LYS A 220 15.35 -8.56 7.06
C LYS A 220 15.12 -10.05 7.24
N TYR A 221 13.86 -10.48 7.45
CA TYR A 221 13.52 -11.89 7.57
C TYR A 221 12.91 -12.48 6.28
N TRP A 222 12.50 -11.64 5.33
CA TRP A 222 11.93 -12.10 4.06
C TRP A 222 12.22 -11.15 2.91
N ASP A 223 12.45 -11.71 1.73
CA ASP A 223 12.43 -11.03 0.44
C ASP A 223 12.03 -12.02 -0.66
N MET A 224 11.67 -11.54 -1.84
CA MET A 224 11.42 -12.37 -3.01
C MET A 224 12.72 -13.03 -3.49
N VAL A 225 12.72 -14.35 -3.60
CA VAL A 225 13.85 -15.14 -4.10
C VAL A 225 13.52 -15.63 -5.51
N PHE A 226 14.35 -15.24 -6.50
CA PHE A 226 14.16 -15.60 -7.89
C PHE A 226 14.90 -16.91 -8.19
N ASP A 227 14.14 -17.92 -8.60
CA ASP A 227 14.67 -19.19 -9.11
C ASP A 227 13.80 -19.69 -10.25
N LYS A 228 14.26 -19.45 -11.48
CA LYS A 228 13.57 -19.85 -12.72
C LYS A 228 14.33 -20.97 -13.44
N SER A 229 15.19 -21.70 -12.73
CA SER A 229 16.03 -22.76 -13.28
C SER A 229 15.22 -23.89 -13.93
N ILE A 230 13.98 -24.11 -13.44
CA ILE A 230 13.08 -25.15 -13.94
C ILE A 230 11.77 -24.53 -14.42
N ASP A 231 11.49 -24.65 -15.73
CA ASP A 231 10.19 -24.31 -16.29
C ASP A 231 9.24 -25.48 -16.20
N GLN A 232 8.26 -25.41 -15.32
CA GLN A 232 7.26 -26.46 -15.07
C GLN A 232 6.17 -26.55 -16.14
N GLY A 233 6.12 -25.61 -17.09
CA GLY A 233 5.11 -25.57 -18.16
C GLY A 233 3.79 -24.88 -17.77
N GLU A 234 3.05 -24.46 -18.80
CA GLU A 234 1.85 -23.63 -18.64
C GLU A 234 0.79 -24.28 -17.75
N SER A 235 0.50 -25.57 -17.97
CA SER A 235 -0.53 -26.29 -17.21
C SER A 235 -0.23 -26.32 -15.71
N TYR A 236 1.04 -26.49 -15.33
CA TYR A 236 1.45 -26.42 -13.93
C TYR A 236 1.14 -25.06 -13.33
N TYR A 237 1.56 -23.97 -14.03
CA TYR A 237 1.35 -22.61 -13.52
C TYR A 237 -0.12 -22.23 -13.44
N VAL A 238 -0.96 -22.68 -14.39
CA VAL A 238 -2.43 -22.49 -14.33
C VAL A 238 -3.01 -23.17 -13.09
N ASN A 239 -2.71 -24.46 -12.91
CA ASN A 239 -3.27 -25.24 -11.81
C ASN A 239 -2.79 -24.74 -10.44
N LYS A 240 -1.52 -24.39 -10.33
CA LYS A 240 -0.96 -23.86 -9.08
C LYS A 240 -1.50 -22.46 -8.76
N THR A 241 -1.79 -21.63 -9.76
CA THR A 241 -2.48 -20.35 -9.58
C THR A 241 -3.88 -20.57 -9.00
N LYS A 242 -4.66 -21.54 -9.53
CA LYS A 242 -5.98 -21.88 -9.01
C LYS A 242 -5.92 -22.36 -7.56
N GLU A 243 -5.03 -23.32 -7.27
CA GLU A 243 -4.84 -23.88 -5.94
C GLU A 243 -4.48 -22.81 -4.90
N LEU A 244 -3.47 -21.99 -5.20
CA LEU A 244 -3.02 -20.93 -4.29
C LEU A 244 -4.11 -19.88 -4.07
N PHE A 245 -4.87 -19.53 -5.12
CA PHE A 245 -5.92 -18.53 -5.02
C PHE A 245 -7.11 -19.03 -4.21
N GLU A 246 -7.52 -20.29 -4.43
CA GLU A 246 -8.56 -20.94 -3.63
C GLU A 246 -8.19 -20.98 -2.15
N ASP A 247 -6.97 -21.39 -1.84
CA ASP A 247 -6.49 -21.46 -0.46
C ASP A 247 -6.36 -20.07 0.17
N ALA A 248 -5.79 -19.09 -0.54
CA ALA A 248 -5.67 -17.73 -0.04
C ALA A 248 -7.04 -17.10 0.27
N VAL A 249 -8.03 -17.27 -0.62
CA VAL A 249 -9.39 -16.78 -0.37
C VAL A 249 -10.01 -17.53 0.81
N LYS A 250 -9.89 -18.88 0.88
CA LYS A 250 -10.39 -19.69 1.97
C LYS A 250 -9.83 -19.25 3.33
N LEU A 251 -8.53 -19.01 3.42
CA LEU A 251 -7.88 -18.53 4.64
C LEU A 251 -8.39 -17.13 5.02
N GLN A 252 -8.52 -16.22 4.05
CA GLN A 252 -8.96 -14.84 4.30
C GLN A 252 -10.48 -14.69 4.51
N LEU A 253 -11.25 -15.75 4.35
CA LEU A 253 -12.67 -15.79 4.75
C LEU A 253 -12.88 -16.05 6.25
N ARG A 254 -11.83 -16.40 7.01
CA ARG A 254 -11.91 -16.61 8.46
C ARG A 254 -12.29 -15.31 9.15
N SER A 255 -13.48 -15.25 9.72
CA SER A 255 -14.03 -14.05 10.39
C SER A 255 -15.21 -14.42 11.24
N ASP A 256 -15.30 -13.86 12.45
CA ASP A 256 -16.47 -13.98 13.34
C ASP A 256 -17.48 -12.84 13.13
N VAL A 257 -17.21 -11.95 12.15
CA VAL A 257 -18.06 -10.81 11.79
C VAL A 257 -18.42 -10.82 10.30
N PRO A 258 -19.49 -10.11 9.88
CA PRO A 258 -19.90 -10.06 8.49
C PRO A 258 -18.82 -9.54 7.56
N LEU A 259 -18.68 -10.18 6.39
CA LEU A 259 -17.72 -9.80 5.36
C LEU A 259 -18.37 -9.59 3.99
N GLY A 260 -17.71 -8.80 3.14
CA GLY A 260 -18.12 -8.51 1.77
C GLY A 260 -16.94 -8.41 0.80
N VAL A 261 -17.18 -7.88 -0.39
CA VAL A 261 -16.16 -7.70 -1.44
C VAL A 261 -16.31 -6.34 -2.11
N PHE A 262 -15.21 -5.63 -2.34
CA PHE A 262 -15.18 -4.51 -3.27
C PHE A 262 -15.14 -5.02 -4.71
N LEU A 263 -16.17 -4.73 -5.49
CA LEU A 263 -16.37 -5.25 -6.84
C LEU A 263 -16.31 -4.14 -7.89
N SER A 264 -15.24 -4.08 -8.66
CA SER A 264 -15.10 -3.13 -9.78
C SER A 264 -15.55 -3.71 -11.14
N GLY A 265 -15.88 -5.01 -11.20
CA GLY A 265 -16.13 -5.71 -12.45
C GLY A 265 -14.85 -5.97 -13.28
N GLY A 266 -13.66 -5.67 -12.76
CA GLY A 266 -12.37 -6.11 -13.30
C GLY A 266 -12.10 -7.58 -12.95
N ILE A 267 -11.17 -8.21 -13.69
CA ILE A 267 -10.82 -9.62 -13.47
C ILE A 267 -10.46 -9.91 -12.02
N ASP A 268 -9.73 -9.02 -11.35
CA ASP A 268 -9.17 -9.24 -10.02
C ASP A 268 -10.27 -9.36 -8.95
N SER A 269 -11.14 -8.36 -8.85
CA SER A 269 -12.27 -8.36 -7.91
C SER A 269 -13.32 -9.41 -8.27
N SER A 270 -13.53 -9.66 -9.58
CA SER A 270 -14.46 -10.70 -10.05
C SER A 270 -13.96 -12.11 -9.72
N ALA A 271 -12.64 -12.35 -9.79
CA ALA A 271 -12.04 -13.62 -9.39
C ALA A 271 -12.23 -13.89 -7.90
N VAL A 272 -12.15 -12.88 -7.03
CA VAL A 272 -12.44 -13.03 -5.58
C VAL A 272 -13.88 -13.48 -5.38
N VAL A 273 -14.85 -12.82 -6.03
CA VAL A 273 -16.28 -13.19 -5.94
C VAL A 273 -16.52 -14.62 -6.46
N ALA A 274 -15.94 -14.96 -7.61
CA ALA A 274 -16.06 -16.30 -8.20
C ALA A 274 -15.50 -17.38 -7.27
N MET A 275 -14.36 -17.11 -6.62
CA MET A 275 -13.75 -18.07 -5.70
C MET A 275 -14.54 -18.22 -4.41
N MET A 276 -15.09 -17.12 -3.85
CA MET A 276 -16.00 -17.20 -2.70
C MET A 276 -17.22 -18.06 -3.01
N LYS A 277 -17.80 -17.90 -4.20
CA LYS A 277 -18.94 -18.74 -4.66
C LYS A 277 -18.57 -20.20 -4.79
N LYS A 278 -17.38 -20.51 -5.36
CA LYS A 278 -16.84 -21.87 -5.45
C LYS A 278 -16.67 -22.51 -4.07
N LEU A 279 -16.20 -21.74 -3.09
CA LEU A 279 -16.03 -22.17 -1.70
C LEU A 279 -17.35 -22.30 -0.93
N GLY A 280 -18.51 -22.06 -1.58
CA GLY A 280 -19.83 -22.24 -0.99
C GLY A 280 -20.30 -21.09 -0.08
N VAL A 281 -19.66 -19.92 -0.15
CA VAL A 281 -20.13 -18.75 0.59
C VAL A 281 -21.52 -18.35 0.10
N LYS A 282 -22.47 -18.24 1.04
CA LYS A 282 -23.84 -17.78 0.78
C LYS A 282 -23.91 -16.26 1.01
N ASP A 283 -24.89 -15.62 0.39
CA ASP A 283 -25.23 -14.21 0.61
C ASP A 283 -24.02 -13.24 0.51
N ILE A 284 -23.23 -13.41 -0.55
CA ILE A 284 -22.05 -12.57 -0.81
C ILE A 284 -22.49 -11.12 -1.02
N LYS A 285 -22.11 -10.22 -0.12
CA LYS A 285 -22.32 -8.78 -0.27
C LYS A 285 -21.20 -8.17 -1.10
N THR A 286 -21.56 -7.41 -2.12
CA THR A 286 -20.58 -6.73 -2.99
C THR A 286 -20.86 -5.23 -3.08
N PHE A 287 -19.82 -4.42 -3.13
CA PHE A 287 -19.91 -2.98 -3.08
C PHE A 287 -19.07 -2.35 -4.19
N SER A 288 -19.63 -1.35 -4.85
CA SER A 288 -18.96 -0.55 -5.89
C SER A 288 -19.14 0.93 -5.63
N VAL A 289 -18.16 1.73 -6.06
CA VAL A 289 -18.30 3.17 -6.16
C VAL A 289 -18.14 3.61 -7.62
N ALA A 290 -18.90 4.61 -8.02
CA ALA A 290 -18.91 5.17 -9.34
C ALA A 290 -18.91 6.70 -9.28
N TRP A 291 -18.59 7.36 -10.38
CA TRP A 291 -18.65 8.80 -10.51
C TRP A 291 -19.93 9.24 -11.26
N ASP A 292 -20.53 10.32 -10.82
CA ASP A 292 -21.68 10.94 -11.52
C ASP A 292 -21.19 11.81 -12.70
N TYR A 293 -20.30 11.25 -13.54
CA TYR A 293 -19.67 11.95 -14.67
C TYR A 293 -19.86 11.26 -16.03
N GLY A 294 -20.70 10.22 -16.07
CA GLY A 294 -20.95 9.47 -17.30
C GLY A 294 -20.25 8.12 -17.40
N LYS A 295 -20.52 7.40 -18.49
CA LYS A 295 -20.08 6.00 -18.65
C LYS A 295 -18.59 5.83 -18.78
N GLU A 296 -17.87 6.84 -19.27
CA GLU A 296 -16.41 6.79 -19.45
C GLU A 296 -15.62 6.74 -18.12
N PHE A 297 -16.26 7.10 -17.00
CA PHE A 297 -15.66 7.04 -15.67
C PHE A 297 -16.21 5.91 -14.82
N ASN A 298 -17.04 5.00 -15.37
CA ASN A 298 -17.74 3.99 -14.60
C ASN A 298 -17.59 2.60 -15.20
N GLU A 299 -17.32 1.63 -14.33
CA GLU A 299 -17.27 0.20 -14.64
C GLU A 299 -18.48 -0.58 -14.05
N THR A 300 -19.49 0.13 -13.53
CA THR A 300 -20.64 -0.48 -12.83
C THR A 300 -21.42 -1.49 -13.67
N GLU A 301 -21.46 -1.33 -15.00
CA GLU A 301 -22.08 -2.31 -15.90
C GLU A 301 -21.44 -3.70 -15.76
N TYR A 302 -20.11 -3.76 -15.66
CA TYR A 302 -19.40 -5.02 -15.48
C TYR A 302 -19.56 -5.58 -14.07
N ALA A 303 -19.56 -4.71 -13.04
CA ALA A 303 -19.85 -5.12 -11.67
C ALA A 303 -21.25 -5.76 -11.55
N ARG A 304 -22.28 -5.15 -12.18
CA ARG A 304 -23.65 -5.72 -12.25
C ARG A 304 -23.69 -7.08 -12.96
N LYS A 305 -22.94 -7.25 -14.06
CA LYS A 305 -22.88 -8.55 -14.76
C LYS A 305 -22.31 -9.65 -13.86
N VAL A 306 -21.21 -9.35 -13.16
CA VAL A 306 -20.59 -10.29 -12.20
C VAL A 306 -21.55 -10.57 -11.05
N SER A 307 -22.16 -9.54 -10.47
CA SER A 307 -23.13 -9.67 -9.40
C SER A 307 -24.31 -10.58 -9.81
N LYS A 308 -24.87 -10.36 -11.00
CA LYS A 308 -25.95 -11.18 -11.54
C LYS A 308 -25.52 -12.63 -11.75
N GLN A 309 -24.33 -12.85 -12.32
CA GLN A 309 -23.81 -14.21 -12.58
C GLN A 309 -23.66 -15.02 -11.28
N PHE A 310 -23.14 -14.40 -10.22
CA PHE A 310 -22.88 -15.08 -8.95
C PHE A 310 -24.00 -14.88 -7.92
N SER A 311 -25.07 -14.18 -8.26
CA SER A 311 -26.21 -13.87 -7.40
C SER A 311 -25.78 -13.22 -6.07
N THR A 312 -24.99 -12.16 -6.16
CA THR A 312 -24.53 -11.39 -4.99
C THR A 312 -25.52 -10.28 -4.62
N ASP A 313 -25.58 -9.91 -3.34
CA ASP A 313 -26.25 -8.72 -2.86
C ASP A 313 -25.35 -7.51 -3.15
N HIS A 314 -25.67 -6.78 -4.23
CA HIS A 314 -24.80 -5.74 -4.81
C HIS A 314 -25.32 -4.35 -4.55
N THR A 315 -24.48 -3.53 -3.91
CA THR A 315 -24.77 -2.11 -3.66
C THR A 315 -23.79 -1.21 -4.42
N GLU A 316 -24.34 -0.20 -5.11
CA GLU A 316 -23.56 0.82 -5.82
C GLU A 316 -23.74 2.18 -5.17
N TYR A 317 -22.64 2.88 -4.98
CA TYR A 317 -22.61 4.25 -4.49
C TYR A 317 -22.08 5.18 -5.56
N PHE A 318 -22.69 6.38 -5.65
CA PHE A 318 -22.26 7.40 -6.62
C PHE A 318 -21.64 8.57 -5.89
N MET A 319 -20.52 9.05 -6.40
CA MET A 319 -19.74 10.13 -5.82
C MET A 319 -19.72 11.33 -6.75
N SER A 320 -19.94 12.53 -6.21
CA SER A 320 -19.87 13.81 -6.91
C SER A 320 -18.52 14.51 -6.71
N ALA A 321 -18.25 15.59 -7.46
CA ALA A 321 -17.12 16.47 -7.21
C ALA A 321 -17.19 17.15 -5.83
N GLU A 322 -18.39 17.44 -5.36
CA GLU A 322 -18.58 18.02 -4.04
C GLU A 322 -18.24 17.02 -2.92
N ASP A 323 -18.65 15.75 -3.06
CA ASP A 323 -18.22 14.69 -2.14
C ASP A 323 -16.69 14.57 -2.12
N PHE A 324 -16.06 14.60 -3.29
CA PHE A 324 -14.59 14.55 -3.38
C PHE A 324 -13.95 15.71 -2.60
N LYS A 325 -14.40 16.94 -2.82
CA LYS A 325 -13.91 18.13 -2.12
C LYS A 325 -14.10 18.01 -0.61
N ASN A 326 -15.29 17.57 -0.18
CA ASN A 326 -15.63 17.47 1.23
C ASN A 326 -14.83 16.38 1.98
N PHE A 327 -14.43 15.31 1.30
CA PHE A 327 -13.57 14.27 1.88
C PHE A 327 -12.07 14.60 1.84
N LEU A 328 -11.66 15.63 1.09
CA LEU A 328 -10.24 15.94 0.91
C LEU A 328 -9.49 16.29 2.22
N PRO A 329 -10.04 17.10 3.16
CA PRO A 329 -9.38 17.32 4.45
C PRO A 329 -9.24 16.05 5.29
N GLU A 330 -10.27 15.20 5.32
CA GLU A 330 -10.19 13.91 6.04
C GLU A 330 -9.17 12.96 5.38
N TYR A 331 -9.11 12.96 4.05
CA TYR A 331 -8.09 12.20 3.32
C TYR A 331 -6.67 12.61 3.75
N ILE A 332 -6.35 13.90 3.74
CA ILE A 332 -5.03 14.42 4.15
C ILE A 332 -4.72 14.01 5.58
N ARG A 333 -5.65 14.23 6.49
CA ARG A 333 -5.50 13.92 7.92
C ARG A 333 -5.27 12.42 8.17
N HIS A 334 -5.97 11.54 7.44
CA HIS A 334 -5.84 10.10 7.63
C HIS A 334 -4.62 9.50 6.92
N MET A 335 -4.14 10.12 5.86
CA MET A 335 -2.95 9.63 5.16
C MET A 335 -1.65 9.86 5.93
N ASP A 336 -1.55 10.86 6.79
CA ASP A 336 -0.36 11.33 7.51
C ASP A 336 0.73 11.89 6.58
N GLU A 337 1.01 11.23 5.47
CA GLU A 337 1.95 11.65 4.42
C GLU A 337 1.20 11.98 3.13
N PRO A 338 1.69 12.89 2.31
CA PRO A 338 1.09 13.14 1.02
C PRO A 338 1.32 11.96 0.07
N VAL A 339 0.23 11.39 -0.42
CA VAL A 339 0.19 10.34 -1.45
C VAL A 339 -0.74 10.82 -2.55
N THR A 340 -0.41 10.61 -3.82
CA THR A 340 -1.16 11.21 -4.94
C THR A 340 -2.12 10.25 -5.64
N GLU A 341 -2.47 9.13 -5.02
CA GLU A 341 -3.47 8.22 -5.55
C GLU A 341 -4.88 8.75 -5.30
N ALA A 342 -5.46 9.44 -6.29
CA ALA A 342 -6.76 10.08 -6.15
C ALA A 342 -7.92 9.10 -5.88
N ALA A 343 -7.77 7.83 -6.29
CA ALA A 343 -8.73 6.78 -5.98
C ALA A 343 -8.84 6.50 -4.47
N ALA A 344 -7.91 6.99 -3.66
CA ALA A 344 -7.97 6.90 -2.20
C ALA A 344 -9.22 7.56 -1.61
N ILE A 345 -9.62 8.72 -2.13
CA ILE A 345 -10.81 9.44 -1.68
C ILE A 345 -12.08 8.63 -1.98
N SER A 346 -12.15 8.04 -3.17
CA SER A 346 -13.26 7.16 -3.53
C SER A 346 -13.28 5.88 -2.69
N LEU A 347 -12.11 5.35 -2.35
CA LEU A 347 -11.99 4.18 -1.44
C LEU A 347 -12.47 4.53 -0.04
N TYR A 348 -12.13 5.71 0.48
CA TYR A 348 -12.63 6.18 1.79
C TYR A 348 -14.16 6.32 1.77
N TYR A 349 -14.71 6.98 0.74
CA TYR A 349 -16.15 7.11 0.56
C TYR A 349 -16.86 5.74 0.53
N LEU A 350 -16.34 4.81 -0.28
CA LEU A 350 -16.83 3.43 -0.37
C LEU A 350 -16.74 2.71 0.97
N ALA A 351 -15.60 2.79 1.66
CA ALA A 351 -15.39 2.13 2.94
C ALA A 351 -16.36 2.65 4.02
N LYS A 352 -16.58 3.97 4.08
CA LYS A 352 -17.52 4.61 5.01
C LYS A 352 -18.96 4.12 4.81
N LYS A 353 -19.39 3.95 3.55
CA LYS A 353 -20.70 3.41 3.22
C LYS A 353 -20.81 1.90 3.46
N THR A 354 -19.76 1.15 3.16
CA THR A 354 -19.72 -0.31 3.31
C THR A 354 -19.74 -0.73 4.77
N LYS A 355 -19.14 0.06 5.66
CA LYS A 355 -19.11 -0.21 7.12
C LYS A 355 -20.49 -0.35 7.74
N GLU A 356 -21.51 0.27 7.16
CA GLU A 356 -22.92 0.13 7.61
C GLU A 356 -23.43 -1.31 7.47
N SER A 357 -22.82 -2.12 6.61
CA SER A 357 -23.28 -3.48 6.27
C SER A 357 -22.33 -4.59 6.68
N VAL A 358 -21.00 -4.34 6.70
CA VAL A 358 -19.97 -5.33 7.00
C VAL A 358 -18.79 -4.71 7.74
N THR A 359 -17.99 -5.54 8.39
CA THR A 359 -16.78 -5.11 9.12
C THR A 359 -15.49 -5.49 8.38
N VAL A 360 -15.55 -6.47 7.49
CA VAL A 360 -14.44 -6.97 6.69
C VAL A 360 -14.83 -6.93 5.21
N VAL A 361 -13.87 -6.55 4.34
CA VAL A 361 -14.02 -6.65 2.89
C VAL A 361 -12.79 -7.27 2.26
N LEU A 362 -13.00 -8.09 1.23
CA LEU A 362 -11.94 -8.58 0.37
C LEU A 362 -11.81 -7.66 -0.86
N SER A 363 -10.60 -7.50 -1.37
CA SER A 363 -10.34 -6.71 -2.57
C SER A 363 -9.44 -7.46 -3.56
N GLY A 364 -9.43 -7.02 -4.81
CA GLY A 364 -8.58 -7.55 -5.87
C GLY A 364 -7.20 -6.91 -5.95
N GLU A 365 -6.80 -6.10 -4.97
CA GLU A 365 -5.50 -5.43 -4.96
C GLU A 365 -4.33 -6.43 -4.92
N GLY A 366 -3.20 -6.07 -5.55
CA GLY A 366 -2.00 -6.90 -5.65
C GLY A 366 -1.92 -7.80 -6.89
N ALA A 367 -3.04 -8.05 -7.57
CA ALA A 367 -3.04 -8.91 -8.75
C ALA A 367 -2.22 -8.33 -9.92
N ASP A 368 -2.12 -7.02 -10.04
CA ASP A 368 -1.33 -6.35 -11.07
C ASP A 368 0.17 -6.55 -10.83
N GLU A 369 0.61 -6.47 -9.60
CA GLU A 369 2.00 -6.64 -9.17
C GLU A 369 2.45 -8.09 -9.30
N VAL A 370 1.61 -9.02 -8.86
CA VAL A 370 1.93 -10.46 -8.92
C VAL A 370 1.95 -10.98 -10.36
N PHE A 371 0.95 -10.61 -11.17
CA PHE A 371 0.75 -11.20 -12.50
C PHE A 371 1.08 -10.25 -13.67
N GLY A 372 1.65 -9.08 -13.41
CA GLY A 372 2.09 -8.15 -14.46
C GLY A 372 0.94 -7.48 -15.21
N GLY A 373 0.01 -6.86 -14.48
CA GLY A 373 -1.22 -6.32 -15.05
C GLY A 373 -1.15 -4.90 -15.63
N TYR A 374 -0.15 -4.09 -15.26
CA TYR A 374 -0.08 -2.70 -15.67
C TYR A 374 0.19 -2.51 -17.15
N PRO A 375 -0.51 -1.57 -17.84
CA PRO A 375 -0.28 -1.29 -19.26
C PRO A 375 1.17 -0.88 -19.57
N ILE A 376 1.87 -0.27 -18.63
CA ILE A 376 3.26 0.17 -18.79
C ILE A 376 4.20 -1.03 -19.06
N TYR A 377 3.94 -2.21 -18.51
CA TYR A 377 4.76 -3.40 -18.75
C TYR A 377 4.73 -3.80 -20.23
N LYS A 378 3.54 -3.74 -20.84
CA LYS A 378 3.41 -3.96 -22.30
C LYS A 378 4.19 -2.91 -23.09
N TYR A 379 4.08 -1.64 -22.66
CA TYR A 379 4.78 -0.54 -23.31
C TYR A 379 6.30 -0.74 -23.25
N MET A 380 6.84 -1.04 -22.07
CA MET A 380 8.27 -1.29 -21.88
C MET A 380 8.76 -2.55 -22.60
N HIS A 381 7.91 -3.57 -22.74
CA HIS A 381 8.23 -4.74 -23.56
C HIS A 381 8.45 -4.35 -25.03
N VAL A 382 7.59 -3.49 -25.62
CA VAL A 382 7.76 -2.97 -26.98
C VAL A 382 9.06 -2.16 -27.11
N VAL A 383 9.36 -1.29 -26.14
CA VAL A 383 10.64 -0.55 -26.10
C VAL A 383 11.83 -1.51 -26.08
N ASN A 384 11.76 -2.57 -25.28
CA ASN A 384 12.83 -3.57 -25.20
C ASN A 384 13.02 -4.37 -26.49
N GLN A 385 11.91 -4.68 -27.19
CA GLN A 385 12.03 -5.30 -28.53
C GLN A 385 12.68 -4.33 -29.55
N TYR A 386 12.31 -3.04 -29.47
CA TYR A 386 12.92 -2.01 -30.32
C TYR A 386 14.43 -1.84 -30.02
N LYS A 387 14.86 -1.97 -28.76
CA LYS A 387 16.27 -1.95 -28.37
C LYS A 387 17.12 -3.04 -29.01
N LYS A 388 16.54 -4.13 -29.52
CA LYS A 388 17.28 -5.19 -30.26
C LYS A 388 17.78 -4.72 -31.61
N VAL A 389 17.20 -3.66 -32.18
CA VAL A 389 17.75 -3.02 -33.38
C VAL A 389 19.06 -2.34 -33.01
N PRO A 390 20.14 -2.49 -33.81
CA PRO A 390 21.42 -1.87 -33.53
C PRO A 390 21.32 -0.37 -33.24
N GLN A 391 22.02 0.09 -32.20
CA GLN A 391 21.91 1.47 -31.71
C GLN A 391 22.19 2.53 -32.79
N ILE A 392 23.16 2.28 -33.67
CA ILE A 392 23.49 3.17 -34.78
C ILE A 392 22.28 3.37 -35.68
N ILE A 393 21.56 2.28 -36.05
CA ILE A 393 20.37 2.34 -36.90
C ILE A 393 19.24 3.09 -36.17
N ARG A 394 19.03 2.78 -34.88
CA ARG A 394 18.02 3.46 -34.08
C ARG A 394 18.30 4.96 -34.01
N ARG A 395 19.51 5.36 -33.60
CA ARG A 395 19.86 6.75 -33.34
C ARG A 395 19.87 7.63 -34.58
N PHE A 396 20.41 7.15 -35.68
CA PHE A 396 20.60 7.97 -36.89
C PHE A 396 19.49 7.83 -37.95
N LEU A 397 18.73 6.72 -37.96
CA LEU A 397 17.71 6.50 -38.94
C LEU A 397 16.29 6.47 -38.34
N LEU A 398 16.04 5.61 -37.34
CA LEU A 398 14.67 5.35 -36.87
C LEU A 398 14.17 6.39 -35.84
N ASN A 399 14.99 6.80 -34.87
CA ASN A 399 14.57 7.76 -33.84
C ASN A 399 14.20 9.14 -34.41
N PRO A 400 14.93 9.72 -35.39
CA PRO A 400 14.50 10.94 -36.05
C PRO A 400 13.12 10.80 -36.75
N ILE A 401 12.88 9.65 -37.38
CA ILE A 401 11.59 9.36 -38.05
C ILE A 401 10.47 9.23 -36.99
N LEU A 402 10.70 8.46 -35.91
CA LEU A 402 9.69 8.28 -34.86
C LEU A 402 9.28 9.62 -34.23
N ARG A 403 10.20 10.55 -34.03
CA ARG A 403 9.90 11.88 -33.46
C ARG A 403 8.98 12.72 -34.37
N LEU A 404 8.95 12.46 -35.68
CA LEU A 404 8.03 13.13 -36.61
C LEU A 404 6.58 12.64 -36.48
N PHE A 405 6.36 11.42 -35.99
CA PHE A 405 5.02 10.84 -35.82
C PHE A 405 4.30 11.24 -34.50
N GLY A 406 4.86 12.22 -33.76
CA GLY A 406 4.24 12.80 -32.58
C GLY A 406 4.78 12.26 -31.25
N ASN A 407 4.32 12.89 -30.15
CA ASN A 407 4.86 12.72 -28.80
C ASN A 407 4.95 11.27 -28.31
N LYS A 408 3.98 10.43 -28.64
CA LYS A 408 3.98 9.01 -28.26
C LYS A 408 5.17 8.26 -28.85
N TRP A 409 5.47 8.48 -30.12
CA TRP A 409 6.57 7.82 -30.83
C TRP A 409 7.93 8.40 -30.45
N ALA A 410 7.98 9.72 -30.21
CA ALA A 410 9.15 10.38 -29.66
C ALA A 410 9.57 9.76 -28.31
N LYS A 411 8.59 9.46 -27.45
CA LYS A 411 8.84 8.79 -26.16
C LYS A 411 9.45 7.39 -26.32
N TYR A 412 9.03 6.61 -27.33
CA TYR A 412 9.66 5.32 -27.63
C TYR A 412 11.14 5.49 -28.03
N ALA A 413 11.42 6.49 -28.87
CA ALA A 413 12.78 6.82 -29.29
C ALA A 413 13.66 7.18 -28.09
N ASP A 414 13.18 8.07 -27.21
CA ASP A 414 13.92 8.54 -26.05
C ASP A 414 14.19 7.40 -25.03
N LEU A 415 13.18 6.60 -24.72
CA LEU A 415 13.34 5.46 -23.81
C LEU A 415 14.24 4.36 -24.37
N SER A 416 14.33 4.25 -25.71
CA SER A 416 15.20 3.26 -26.33
C SER A 416 16.70 3.56 -26.18
N GLU A 417 17.07 4.80 -25.86
CA GLU A 417 18.46 5.23 -25.65
C GLU A 417 18.90 5.16 -24.19
N LYS A 418 17.96 4.93 -23.24
CA LYS A 418 18.22 4.89 -21.81
C LYS A 418 18.35 3.45 -21.30
N GLU A 419 19.13 3.24 -20.26
CA GLU A 419 19.13 1.96 -19.53
C GLU A 419 17.82 1.76 -18.76
N ILE A 420 17.59 0.56 -18.21
CA ILE A 420 16.30 0.24 -17.58
C ILE A 420 16.09 1.07 -16.30
N ASP A 421 17.11 1.25 -15.49
CA ASP A 421 17.10 2.04 -14.25
C ASP A 421 16.95 3.56 -14.48
N GLU A 422 17.15 4.01 -15.72
CA GLU A 422 16.88 5.40 -16.16
C GLU A 422 15.53 5.53 -16.87
N SER A 423 15.00 4.43 -17.42
CA SER A 423 13.81 4.43 -18.29
C SER A 423 12.53 3.98 -17.57
N TYR A 424 12.66 3.25 -16.46
CA TYR A 424 11.54 2.78 -15.66
C TYR A 424 11.82 3.01 -14.17
N LEU A 425 11.18 4.00 -13.60
CA LEU A 425 11.30 4.40 -12.20
C LEU A 425 10.01 4.12 -11.40
N GLY A 426 9.16 3.22 -11.90
CA GLY A 426 7.89 2.83 -11.30
C GLY A 426 6.66 3.22 -12.12
N VAL A 427 5.50 2.69 -11.73
CA VAL A 427 4.20 2.89 -12.42
C VAL A 427 3.81 4.37 -12.50
N SER A 428 4.08 5.14 -11.46
CA SER A 428 3.62 6.54 -11.30
C SER A 428 4.66 7.60 -11.65
N PHE A 429 5.84 7.21 -12.13
CA PHE A 429 6.94 8.16 -12.36
C PHE A 429 6.59 9.33 -13.27
N TYR A 430 7.01 10.53 -12.85
CA TYR A 430 6.86 11.80 -13.56
C TYR A 430 8.20 12.31 -14.10
N GLU A 431 8.25 12.75 -15.37
CA GLU A 431 9.51 13.12 -16.02
C GLU A 431 10.21 14.33 -15.39
N ASN A 432 11.53 14.22 -15.16
CA ASN A 432 12.36 15.26 -14.54
C ASN A 432 12.34 16.62 -15.26
N SER A 433 12.13 16.66 -16.58
CA SER A 433 12.15 17.90 -17.35
C SER A 433 11.04 18.89 -16.95
N GLN A 434 9.89 18.39 -16.52
CA GLN A 434 8.76 19.23 -16.07
C GLN A 434 8.96 19.70 -14.63
N LYS A 435 9.46 18.85 -13.74
CA LYS A 435 9.77 19.20 -12.35
C LYS A 435 10.77 20.35 -12.28
N ASN A 436 11.83 20.31 -13.09
CA ASN A 436 12.88 21.31 -13.10
C ASN A 436 12.37 22.73 -13.44
N ARG A 437 11.33 22.87 -14.25
CA ARG A 437 10.69 24.17 -14.51
C ARG A 437 9.85 24.63 -13.33
N LEU A 438 9.19 23.69 -12.66
CA LEU A 438 8.32 23.96 -11.53
C LEU A 438 9.06 24.42 -10.28
N TYR A 439 10.31 23.96 -10.06
CA TYR A 439 11.08 24.30 -8.85
C TYR A 439 11.61 25.73 -8.87
N SER A 440 11.61 26.37 -7.69
CA SER A 440 12.31 27.63 -7.46
C SER A 440 13.83 27.44 -7.59
N GLN A 441 14.56 28.53 -7.86
CA GLN A 441 16.02 28.48 -7.91
C GLN A 441 16.63 28.12 -6.54
N LYS A 442 16.02 28.56 -5.43
CA LYS A 442 16.44 28.23 -4.07
C LYS A 442 16.36 26.71 -3.86
N PHE A 443 15.23 26.09 -4.17
CA PHE A 443 15.01 24.67 -3.97
C PHE A 443 15.91 23.79 -4.87
N LYS A 444 16.14 24.21 -6.12
CA LYS A 444 17.10 23.51 -7.02
C LYS A 444 18.51 23.41 -6.45
N ASN A 445 18.94 24.41 -5.70
CA ASN A 445 20.28 24.47 -5.13
C ASN A 445 20.43 23.61 -3.85
N THR A 446 19.33 23.30 -3.17
CA THR A 446 19.33 22.58 -1.88
C THR A 446 18.88 21.12 -2.01
N THR A 447 18.07 20.80 -3.03
CA THR A 447 17.51 19.45 -3.17
C THR A 447 18.47 18.49 -3.84
N ASN A 448 18.47 17.23 -3.38
CA ASN A 448 19.12 16.11 -4.08
C ASN A 448 18.14 15.53 -5.10
N GLN A 449 18.22 16.00 -6.34
CA GLN A 449 17.32 15.63 -7.45
C GLN A 449 17.42 14.15 -7.91
N HIS A 450 18.24 13.34 -7.24
CA HIS A 450 18.48 11.93 -7.59
C HIS A 450 18.22 10.96 -6.43
N SER A 451 17.44 11.38 -5.44
CA SER A 451 17.21 10.55 -4.25
C SER A 451 16.40 9.27 -4.56
N VAL A 452 15.44 9.37 -5.48
CA VAL A 452 14.64 8.22 -5.95
C VAL A 452 15.48 7.28 -6.80
N GLU A 453 16.22 7.81 -7.77
CA GLU A 453 17.08 7.04 -8.66
C GLU A 453 18.11 6.22 -7.89
N ASN A 454 18.72 6.78 -6.84
CA ASN A 454 19.67 6.06 -5.99
C ASN A 454 19.01 4.88 -5.24
N LYS A 455 17.80 5.06 -4.71
CA LYS A 455 17.07 3.97 -4.04
C LYS A 455 16.65 2.89 -5.04
N ILE A 456 16.13 3.30 -6.18
CA ILE A 456 15.69 2.40 -7.26
C ILE A 456 16.86 1.57 -7.80
N LYS A 457 18.05 2.15 -7.90
CA LYS A 457 19.25 1.43 -8.34
C LYS A 457 19.53 0.19 -7.49
N SER A 458 19.36 0.26 -6.17
CA SER A 458 19.56 -0.89 -5.28
C SER A 458 18.63 -2.06 -5.60
N TYR A 459 17.39 -1.79 -6.04
CA TYR A 459 16.45 -2.83 -6.47
C TYR A 459 16.83 -3.43 -7.83
N TYR A 460 17.35 -2.61 -8.75
CA TYR A 460 17.89 -3.11 -10.03
C TYR A 460 19.17 -3.94 -9.83
N ASP A 461 20.04 -3.55 -8.90
CA ASP A 461 21.22 -4.33 -8.54
C ASP A 461 20.84 -5.70 -7.97
N TYR A 462 19.82 -5.76 -7.11
CA TYR A 462 19.30 -7.03 -6.60
C TYR A 462 18.74 -7.94 -7.71
N THR A 463 18.06 -7.35 -8.69
CA THR A 463 17.45 -8.09 -9.81
C THR A 463 18.29 -8.10 -11.08
N LYS A 464 19.59 -7.78 -11.02
CA LYS A 464 20.46 -7.59 -12.21
C LYS A 464 20.42 -8.76 -13.21
N ASN A 465 20.29 -10.00 -12.73
CA ASN A 465 20.28 -11.22 -13.53
C ASN A 465 18.87 -11.58 -14.06
N GLU A 466 17.84 -10.84 -13.68
CA GLU A 466 16.47 -11.12 -14.03
C GLU A 466 16.05 -10.50 -15.37
N ASP A 467 14.96 -11.02 -15.96
CA ASP A 467 14.35 -10.43 -17.15
C ASP A 467 13.69 -9.08 -16.85
N LEU A 468 13.46 -8.29 -17.91
CA LEU A 468 12.89 -6.94 -17.84
C LEU A 468 11.60 -6.88 -17.00
N GLN A 469 10.67 -7.80 -17.24
CA GLN A 469 9.38 -7.76 -16.54
C GLN A 469 9.53 -8.05 -15.05
N THR A 470 10.39 -8.98 -14.69
CA THR A 470 10.69 -9.30 -13.29
C THR A 470 11.32 -8.11 -12.57
N LYS A 471 12.26 -7.41 -13.23
CA LYS A 471 12.87 -6.17 -12.70
C LYS A 471 11.82 -5.11 -12.39
N MET A 472 10.93 -4.83 -13.33
CA MET A 472 9.87 -3.83 -13.17
C MET A 472 8.88 -4.23 -12.07
N GLN A 473 8.40 -5.48 -12.05
CA GLN A 473 7.46 -5.95 -11.04
C GLN A 473 8.06 -5.94 -9.63
N TYR A 474 9.34 -6.34 -9.49
CA TYR A 474 10.01 -6.27 -8.20
C TYR A 474 10.12 -4.83 -7.69
N LEU A 475 10.49 -3.90 -8.57
CA LEU A 475 10.50 -2.48 -8.22
C LEU A 475 9.13 -2.00 -7.74
N ASP A 476 8.06 -2.32 -8.48
CA ASP A 476 6.71 -1.89 -8.12
C ASP A 476 6.23 -2.54 -6.82
N VAL A 477 6.57 -3.81 -6.57
CA VAL A 477 6.29 -4.49 -5.29
C VAL A 477 7.00 -3.81 -4.12
N LYS A 478 8.23 -3.30 -4.32
CA LYS A 478 9.03 -2.67 -3.25
C LYS A 478 8.75 -1.18 -3.05
N THR A 479 8.06 -0.53 -3.98
CA THR A 479 7.80 0.92 -3.95
C THR A 479 6.32 1.23 -4.08
N TRP A 480 5.76 1.16 -5.28
CA TRP A 480 4.37 1.48 -5.60
C TRP A 480 3.35 0.72 -4.75
N LEU A 481 3.52 -0.60 -4.64
CA LEU A 481 2.61 -1.44 -3.85
C LEU A 481 2.60 -1.02 -2.37
N VAL A 482 3.78 -0.85 -1.78
CA VAL A 482 3.93 -0.59 -0.33
C VAL A 482 3.55 0.84 0.04
N ASP A 483 4.13 1.82 -0.65
CA ASP A 483 4.12 3.22 -0.23
C ASP A 483 3.00 4.05 -0.88
N ASP A 484 2.24 3.46 -1.80
CA ASP A 484 1.04 4.04 -2.38
C ASP A 484 -0.18 3.13 -2.15
N LEU A 485 -0.24 1.96 -2.81
CA LEU A 485 -1.46 1.16 -2.84
C LEU A 485 -1.86 0.60 -1.47
N LEU A 486 -0.94 -0.01 -0.74
CA LEU A 486 -1.23 -0.63 0.56
C LEU A 486 -1.42 0.39 1.67
N ILE A 487 -0.62 1.47 1.66
CA ILE A 487 -0.82 2.55 2.64
C ILE A 487 -2.18 3.23 2.43
N LYS A 488 -2.57 3.52 1.19
CA LYS A 488 -3.89 4.02 0.82
C LYS A 488 -4.98 3.06 1.26
N ALA A 489 -4.84 1.77 0.96
CA ALA A 489 -5.84 0.75 1.26
C ALA A 489 -6.07 0.63 2.78
N ASP A 490 -5.00 0.55 3.58
CA ASP A 490 -5.09 0.51 5.04
C ASP A 490 -5.67 1.81 5.60
N ARG A 491 -5.12 2.97 5.22
CA ARG A 491 -5.54 4.27 5.77
C ARG A 491 -7.00 4.58 5.50
N MET A 492 -7.44 4.42 4.25
CA MET A 492 -8.79 4.79 3.85
C MET A 492 -9.85 3.82 4.38
N SER A 493 -9.57 2.53 4.42
CA SER A 493 -10.48 1.57 5.01
C SER A 493 -10.55 1.71 6.53
N MET A 494 -9.40 1.90 7.20
CA MET A 494 -9.35 2.07 8.65
C MET A 494 -9.90 3.40 9.15
N ALA A 495 -9.83 4.47 8.36
CA ALA A 495 -10.52 5.72 8.64
C ALA A 495 -12.04 5.52 8.80
N ALA A 496 -12.58 4.49 8.16
CA ALA A 496 -13.97 4.04 8.29
C ALA A 496 -14.15 2.85 9.25
N SER A 497 -13.13 2.43 9.99
CA SER A 497 -13.16 1.24 10.85
C SER A 497 -13.57 -0.05 10.11
N LEU A 498 -13.11 -0.20 8.84
CA LEU A 498 -13.38 -1.33 7.97
C LEU A 498 -12.07 -2.09 7.70
N GLU A 499 -12.05 -3.42 7.91
CA GLU A 499 -10.89 -4.23 7.57
C GLU A 499 -10.88 -4.59 6.09
N LEU A 500 -9.78 -4.26 5.39
CA LEU A 500 -9.57 -4.66 4.00
C LEU A 500 -8.54 -5.79 3.93
N ARG A 501 -8.91 -6.89 3.24
CA ARG A 501 -8.09 -8.09 2.99
C ARG A 501 -7.77 -8.21 1.50
N VAL A 502 -6.57 -8.74 1.21
CA VAL A 502 -5.98 -8.74 -0.14
C VAL A 502 -5.47 -10.14 -0.53
N PRO A 503 -6.36 -11.06 -0.97
CA PRO A 503 -5.99 -12.46 -1.22
C PRO A 503 -4.85 -12.65 -2.23
N PHE A 504 -4.71 -11.79 -3.23
CA PHE A 504 -3.60 -11.83 -4.19
C PHE A 504 -2.24 -11.50 -3.58
N LEU A 505 -2.22 -10.88 -2.38
CA LEU A 505 -1.01 -10.58 -1.64
C LEU A 505 -0.68 -11.59 -0.54
N ASP A 506 -1.26 -12.79 -0.59
CA ASP A 506 -0.69 -13.92 0.13
C ASP A 506 0.76 -14.12 -0.33
N HIS A 507 1.72 -14.12 0.59
CA HIS A 507 3.15 -14.14 0.26
C HIS A 507 3.53 -15.32 -0.65
N ARG A 508 2.80 -16.44 -0.56
CA ARG A 508 3.01 -17.62 -1.40
C ARG A 508 2.79 -17.34 -2.89
N PHE A 509 1.93 -16.35 -3.23
CA PHE A 509 1.81 -15.89 -4.61
C PHE A 509 3.05 -15.16 -5.09
N LEU A 510 3.68 -14.34 -4.25
CA LEU A 510 4.88 -13.62 -4.61
C LEU A 510 6.06 -14.59 -4.77
N ASP A 511 6.21 -15.54 -3.84
CA ASP A 511 7.21 -16.61 -3.93
C ASP A 511 7.00 -17.47 -5.20
N PHE A 512 5.76 -17.77 -5.55
CA PHE A 512 5.38 -18.48 -6.76
C PHE A 512 5.67 -17.65 -8.02
N SER A 513 5.27 -16.37 -8.04
CA SER A 513 5.49 -15.46 -9.16
C SER A 513 6.99 -15.22 -9.40
N ALA A 514 7.79 -15.12 -8.33
CA ALA A 514 9.24 -14.95 -8.43
C ALA A 514 9.92 -16.12 -9.15
N LYS A 515 9.36 -17.33 -9.02
CA LYS A 515 9.87 -18.56 -9.66
C LYS A 515 9.24 -18.82 -11.04
N MET A 516 8.21 -18.07 -11.43
CA MET A 516 7.53 -18.23 -12.71
C MET A 516 8.25 -17.48 -13.82
N PRO A 517 8.59 -18.14 -14.96
CA PRO A 517 9.08 -17.45 -16.15
C PRO A 517 8.10 -16.35 -16.62
N SER A 518 8.63 -15.18 -16.97
CA SER A 518 7.82 -13.98 -17.31
C SER A 518 6.89 -14.21 -18.50
N LYS A 519 7.21 -15.16 -19.41
CA LYS A 519 6.34 -15.55 -20.53
C LYS A 519 4.94 -16.03 -20.11
N TYR A 520 4.75 -16.45 -18.86
CA TYR A 520 3.45 -16.85 -18.33
C TYR A 520 2.69 -15.70 -17.66
N ARG A 521 3.36 -14.62 -17.32
CA ARG A 521 2.72 -13.39 -16.84
C ARG A 521 2.31 -12.49 -17.99
N PHE A 522 3.16 -12.42 -19.04
CA PHE A 522 2.91 -11.67 -20.26
C PHE A 522 3.14 -12.54 -21.49
N LYS A 523 2.06 -12.85 -22.23
CA LYS A 523 2.10 -13.68 -23.45
C LYS A 523 1.16 -13.12 -24.52
N ASN A 524 1.57 -13.12 -25.78
CA ASN A 524 0.77 -12.64 -26.90
C ASN A 524 0.21 -11.22 -26.69
N TYR A 525 1.02 -10.32 -26.14
CA TYR A 525 0.60 -8.96 -25.76
C TYR A 525 -0.55 -8.89 -24.74
N GLN A 526 -0.80 -9.95 -24.00
CA GLN A 526 -1.78 -10.01 -22.92
C GLN A 526 -1.08 -9.98 -21.56
N ASN A 527 -1.46 -9.00 -20.74
CA ASN A 527 -1.10 -8.93 -19.33
C ASN A 527 -1.91 -9.95 -18.52
N LYS A 528 -1.40 -10.38 -17.36
CA LYS A 528 -2.04 -11.35 -16.45
C LYS A 528 -2.39 -12.66 -17.16
N PHE A 529 -1.58 -13.11 -18.12
CA PHE A 529 -1.91 -14.25 -18.97
C PHE A 529 -2.29 -15.49 -18.14
N ILE A 530 -1.46 -15.87 -17.16
CA ILE A 530 -1.71 -17.07 -16.36
C ILE A 530 -2.93 -16.93 -15.45
N LEU A 531 -3.18 -15.74 -14.87
CA LEU A 531 -4.37 -15.48 -14.07
C LEU A 531 -5.64 -15.60 -14.92
N LYS A 532 -5.64 -15.04 -16.13
CA LYS A 532 -6.76 -15.16 -17.06
C LYS A 532 -7.04 -16.62 -17.39
N LYS A 533 -5.99 -17.38 -17.72
CA LYS A 533 -6.10 -18.82 -17.97
C LYS A 533 -6.63 -19.61 -16.77
N ALA A 534 -6.20 -19.26 -15.58
CA ALA A 534 -6.71 -19.90 -14.37
C ALA A 534 -8.18 -19.57 -14.10
N MET A 535 -8.68 -18.43 -14.55
CA MET A 535 -10.05 -17.98 -14.30
C MET A 535 -11.04 -18.27 -15.45
N GLU A 536 -10.61 -18.87 -16.58
CA GLU A 536 -11.48 -19.16 -17.73
C GLU A 536 -12.68 -20.08 -17.38
N GLU A 537 -12.55 -20.97 -16.42
CA GLU A 537 -13.66 -21.83 -16.00
C GLU A 537 -14.68 -21.13 -15.07
N PHE A 538 -14.33 -19.95 -14.53
CA PHE A 538 -15.14 -19.25 -13.53
C PHE A 538 -15.76 -17.95 -14.05
N LEU A 539 -15.07 -17.26 -14.97
CA LEU A 539 -15.45 -15.93 -15.44
C LEU A 539 -15.66 -15.93 -16.96
N PRO A 540 -16.64 -15.18 -17.47
CA PRO A 540 -16.88 -15.06 -18.89
C PRO A 540 -15.79 -14.25 -19.58
N ASP A 541 -15.58 -14.49 -20.88
CA ASP A 541 -14.57 -13.84 -21.72
C ASP A 541 -14.68 -12.31 -21.71
N GLU A 542 -15.88 -11.76 -21.63
CA GLU A 542 -16.12 -10.32 -21.56
C GLU A 542 -15.58 -9.66 -20.29
N ILE A 543 -15.33 -10.42 -19.21
CA ILE A 543 -14.66 -9.96 -18.00
C ILE A 543 -13.16 -10.20 -18.09
N LEU A 544 -12.76 -11.39 -18.57
CA LEU A 544 -11.36 -11.83 -18.65
C LEU A 544 -10.53 -11.00 -19.63
N TYR A 545 -11.11 -10.71 -20.81
CA TYR A 545 -10.36 -10.16 -21.96
C TYR A 545 -10.70 -8.72 -22.30
N ARG A 546 -11.58 -8.06 -21.52
CA ARG A 546 -11.87 -6.65 -21.71
C ARG A 546 -10.65 -5.77 -21.52
N LYS A 547 -10.68 -4.58 -22.13
CA LYS A 547 -9.69 -3.54 -21.85
C LYS A 547 -9.87 -3.06 -20.43
N LYS A 548 -8.79 -3.06 -19.63
CA LYS A 548 -8.78 -2.48 -18.29
C LYS A 548 -8.93 -0.95 -18.40
N LEU A 549 -9.93 -0.39 -17.69
CA LEU A 549 -10.07 1.06 -17.55
C LEU A 549 -9.33 1.57 -16.31
N GLY A 550 -9.19 0.73 -15.27
CA GLY A 550 -8.77 1.14 -13.95
C GLY A 550 -9.94 1.80 -13.21
N PHE A 551 -9.67 2.50 -12.13
CA PHE A 551 -10.65 3.34 -11.43
C PHE A 551 -10.34 4.82 -11.72
N PRO A 552 -10.80 5.38 -12.85
CA PRO A 552 -10.44 6.72 -13.27
C PRO A 552 -11.14 7.75 -12.40
N THR A 553 -10.37 8.47 -11.58
CA THR A 553 -10.87 9.69 -10.92
C THR A 553 -10.86 10.82 -11.94
N PRO A 554 -11.99 11.54 -12.15
CA PRO A 554 -12.10 12.56 -13.21
C PRO A 554 -11.40 13.89 -12.86
N LEU A 555 -10.17 13.83 -12.28
CA LEU A 555 -9.41 15.00 -11.82
C LEU A 555 -9.22 16.05 -12.91
N ALA A 556 -8.86 15.63 -14.13
CA ALA A 556 -8.64 16.57 -15.22
C ALA A 556 -9.87 17.45 -15.47
N ARG A 557 -11.07 16.84 -15.48
CA ARG A 557 -12.32 17.56 -15.66
C ARG A 557 -12.67 18.41 -14.43
N MET A 558 -12.59 17.84 -13.23
CA MET A 558 -12.89 18.54 -11.98
C MET A 558 -12.04 19.81 -11.82
N PHE A 559 -10.74 19.72 -12.13
CA PHE A 559 -9.79 20.85 -12.02
C PHE A 559 -9.92 21.86 -13.18
N GLN A 560 -10.64 21.54 -14.23
CA GLN A 560 -11.01 22.49 -15.28
C GLN A 560 -12.33 23.20 -14.97
N THR A 561 -13.21 22.60 -14.15
CA THR A 561 -14.59 23.02 -13.93
C THR A 561 -14.88 23.27 -12.47
N GLU A 562 -15.52 22.32 -11.78
CA GLU A 562 -16.15 22.52 -10.45
C GLU A 562 -15.16 22.82 -9.33
N LEU A 563 -13.95 22.26 -9.41
CA LEU A 563 -12.94 22.42 -8.35
C LEU A 563 -11.81 23.39 -8.72
N PHE A 564 -11.89 24.06 -9.88
CA PHE A 564 -10.81 24.93 -10.35
C PHE A 564 -10.47 26.04 -9.34
N ASP A 565 -11.47 26.79 -8.89
CA ASP A 565 -11.25 27.92 -7.99
C ASP A 565 -10.71 27.44 -6.64
N TYR A 566 -11.24 26.33 -6.12
CA TYR A 566 -10.74 25.71 -4.88
C TYR A 566 -9.27 25.31 -4.99
N VAL A 567 -8.88 24.66 -6.08
CA VAL A 567 -7.48 24.26 -6.33
C VAL A 567 -6.59 25.48 -6.48
N LYS A 568 -7.01 26.47 -7.27
CA LYS A 568 -6.27 27.71 -7.49
C LYS A 568 -6.04 28.46 -6.18
N ASP A 569 -7.05 28.66 -5.35
CA ASP A 569 -6.95 29.40 -4.08
C ASP A 569 -5.95 28.78 -3.11
N ILE A 570 -5.72 27.47 -3.22
CA ILE A 570 -4.75 26.74 -2.38
C ILE A 570 -3.34 26.82 -2.97
N ILE A 571 -3.17 26.44 -4.26
CA ILE A 571 -1.82 26.32 -4.84
C ILE A 571 -1.24 27.63 -5.40
N ASP A 572 -2.07 28.66 -5.61
CA ASP A 572 -1.63 30.02 -5.97
C ASP A 572 -1.66 30.96 -4.75
N SER A 573 -1.45 30.43 -3.54
CA SER A 573 -1.45 31.18 -2.29
C SER A 573 -0.05 31.69 -1.91
N ASN A 574 -0.02 32.81 -1.18
CA ASN A 574 1.24 33.34 -0.63
C ASN A 574 1.92 32.31 0.28
N THR A 575 1.17 31.62 1.14
CA THR A 575 1.68 30.57 2.05
C THR A 575 2.45 29.50 1.29
N MET A 576 1.92 29.01 0.16
CA MET A 576 2.62 28.02 -0.65
C MET A 576 3.92 28.56 -1.23
N TYR A 577 3.94 29.83 -1.66
CA TYR A 577 5.15 30.44 -2.23
C TYR A 577 6.23 30.78 -1.18
N GLU A 578 5.82 31.13 0.03
CA GLU A 578 6.71 31.39 1.17
C GLU A 578 7.51 30.15 1.59
N ARG A 579 7.00 28.94 1.32
CA ARG A 579 7.74 27.67 1.52
C ARG A 579 9.01 27.60 0.66
N GLY A 580 9.02 28.29 -0.48
CA GLY A 580 10.19 28.42 -1.34
C GLY A 580 10.51 27.22 -2.24
N TYR A 581 9.62 26.24 -2.35
CA TYR A 581 9.85 25.05 -3.20
C TYR A 581 9.60 25.31 -4.68
N PHE A 582 8.56 26.08 -5.01
CA PHE A 582 8.07 26.22 -6.37
C PHE A 582 8.20 27.63 -6.94
N ASN A 583 8.30 27.70 -8.27
CA ASN A 583 8.31 28.96 -9.02
C ASN A 583 6.86 29.45 -9.25
N PRO A 584 6.47 30.63 -8.70
CA PRO A 584 5.10 31.15 -8.84
C PRO A 584 4.65 31.31 -10.30
N ASP A 585 5.53 31.76 -11.19
CA ASP A 585 5.17 32.00 -12.59
C ASP A 585 4.86 30.70 -13.32
N GLU A 586 5.60 29.61 -13.06
CA GLU A 586 5.32 28.32 -13.67
C GLU A 586 4.04 27.70 -13.07
N VAL A 587 3.77 27.86 -11.76
CA VAL A 587 2.52 27.42 -11.13
C VAL A 587 1.31 28.11 -11.78
N LYS A 588 1.34 29.43 -11.93
CA LYS A 588 0.29 30.21 -12.61
C LYS A 588 0.09 29.78 -14.06
N LYS A 589 1.18 29.52 -14.75
CA LYS A 589 1.17 29.07 -16.13
C LYS A 589 0.47 27.71 -16.27
N ILE A 590 0.83 26.70 -15.47
CA ILE A 590 0.19 25.36 -15.55
C ILE A 590 -1.30 25.41 -15.15
N LEU A 591 -1.70 26.28 -14.22
CA LEU A 591 -3.09 26.55 -13.88
C LEU A 591 -3.86 27.11 -15.11
N PHE A 592 -3.28 28.11 -15.76
CA PHE A 592 -3.87 28.75 -16.95
C PHE A 592 -4.02 27.75 -18.11
N GLU A 593 -2.93 27.04 -18.46
CA GLU A 593 -2.93 26.06 -19.54
C GLU A 593 -3.94 24.93 -19.30
N HIS A 594 -4.06 24.46 -18.04
CA HIS A 594 -5.02 23.41 -17.67
C HIS A 594 -6.47 23.89 -17.76
N LYS A 595 -6.78 25.10 -17.23
CA LYS A 595 -8.11 25.71 -17.28
C LYS A 595 -8.61 25.90 -18.71
N ASN A 596 -7.72 26.36 -19.59
CA ASN A 596 -8.04 26.63 -21.00
C ASN A 596 -7.95 25.39 -21.91
N LYS A 597 -7.66 24.21 -21.34
CA LYS A 597 -7.50 22.96 -22.10
C LYS A 597 -6.37 22.98 -23.14
N GLU A 598 -5.37 23.87 -22.94
CA GLU A 598 -4.20 23.97 -23.81
C GLU A 598 -3.26 22.79 -23.56
N GLN A 599 -3.07 22.42 -22.28
CA GLN A 599 -2.32 21.23 -21.86
C GLN A 599 -2.93 20.65 -20.59
N ASP A 600 -2.94 19.32 -20.50
CA ASP A 600 -3.43 18.63 -19.30
C ASP A 600 -2.33 18.53 -18.24
N HIS A 601 -2.54 19.22 -17.11
CA HIS A 601 -1.65 19.29 -15.95
C HIS A 601 -2.25 18.69 -14.68
N HIS A 602 -3.37 17.97 -14.76
CA HIS A 602 -4.11 17.49 -13.58
C HIS A 602 -3.21 16.76 -12.55
N ARG A 603 -2.23 15.98 -13.02
CA ARG A 603 -1.33 15.23 -12.11
C ARG A 603 -0.45 16.16 -11.26
N VAL A 604 0.15 17.16 -11.89
CA VAL A 604 0.99 18.15 -11.16
C VAL A 604 0.14 18.99 -10.23
N LEU A 605 -1.02 19.46 -10.70
CA LEU A 605 -1.95 20.21 -9.88
C LEU A 605 -2.40 19.42 -8.64
N TRP A 606 -2.64 18.12 -8.81
CA TRP A 606 -2.98 17.22 -7.73
C TRP A 606 -1.82 17.04 -6.74
N GLN A 607 -0.60 16.85 -7.22
CA GLN A 607 0.60 16.77 -6.36
C GLN A 607 0.79 18.04 -5.54
N LEU A 608 0.69 19.21 -6.18
CA LEU A 608 0.82 20.51 -5.50
C LEU A 608 -0.26 20.72 -4.44
N LEU A 609 -1.52 20.39 -4.78
CA LEU A 609 -2.66 20.49 -3.88
C LEU A 609 -2.49 19.61 -2.63
N VAL A 610 -2.17 18.34 -2.82
CA VAL A 610 -1.98 17.38 -1.72
C VAL A 610 -0.82 17.79 -0.83
N LEU A 611 0.30 18.23 -1.40
CA LEU A 611 1.46 18.70 -0.63
C LEU A 611 1.14 19.96 0.19
N GLU A 612 0.46 20.94 -0.40
CA GLU A 612 0.10 22.18 0.30
C GLU A 612 -0.92 21.92 1.41
N LEU A 613 -1.93 21.07 1.15
CA LEU A 613 -2.91 20.69 2.18
C LEU A 613 -2.26 19.90 3.33
N TRP A 614 -1.28 19.06 3.03
CA TRP A 614 -0.50 18.34 4.04
C TRP A 614 0.30 19.32 4.94
N HIS A 615 0.94 20.33 4.36
CA HIS A 615 1.62 21.34 5.15
C HIS A 615 0.65 22.07 6.09
N ARG A 616 -0.52 22.48 5.58
CA ARG A 616 -1.54 23.17 6.39
C ARG A 616 -2.11 22.31 7.52
N GLU A 617 -2.17 20.99 7.35
CA GLU A 617 -2.70 20.09 8.37
C GLU A 617 -1.66 19.75 9.46
N PHE A 618 -0.39 19.60 9.09
CA PHE A 618 0.60 19.01 9.98
C PHE A 618 1.76 19.93 10.36
N ILE A 619 2.03 20.97 9.59
CA ILE A 619 3.23 21.81 9.76
C ILE A 619 2.89 23.23 10.23
N ASP A 620 1.84 23.85 9.65
CA ASP A 620 1.40 25.22 9.99
C ASP A 620 0.61 25.21 11.32
#